data_7819a694c0c3627d4b4b7b52db371e48
#
_entry.id   7819a694c0c3627d4b4b7b52db371e48
#
_cell.length_a   1.000
_cell.length_b   1.000
_cell.length_c   1.000
_cell.angle_alpha   90.00
_cell.angle_beta   90.00
_cell.angle_gamma   90.00
#
_symmetry.space_group_name_H-M   'P 1'
#
loop_
_entity.id
_entity.type
_entity.pdbx_description
1 polymer ?
#
loop_
_entity_poly.entity_id
_entity_poly.type
_entity_poly.pdbx_seq_one_letter_code
_entity_poly.pdbx_strand_id
1 'polypeptide(L)'
;GIVSSLLATREAHVEKPDAIIVGTAFGCLEDTYSFLSKLFQYKEDMLSPTAFIHSTHNTIASQIALLFQCHGYNSTYVHRALSFESALTDALLLLEEQSAENVLVGGIDEITDAGFTIMDRMGFYKDTSSLQNDILYSEKSKGAVAGEGAAFFSVSSSKIPGSMAEIAGVEIMSFTDKAEAVERVRQLL
;
A
#
# COMPACT_ATOMS: atom_id res chain seq x y z
N GLY A 1 -4.23 1.65 -8.35
CA GLY A 1 -4.04 0.22 -8.01
C GLY A 1 -4.20 -0.69 -9.22
N ILE A 2 -5.39 -0.73 -9.85
CA ILE A 2 -5.69 -1.66 -10.96
C ILE A 2 -4.71 -1.52 -12.12
N VAL A 3 -4.44 -0.31 -12.60
CA VAL A 3 -3.51 -0.10 -13.72
C VAL A 3 -2.09 -0.57 -13.36
N SER A 4 -1.61 -0.22 -12.17
CA SER A 4 -0.26 -0.63 -11.72
C SER A 4 -0.15 -2.15 -11.57
N SER A 5 -1.19 -2.82 -11.06
CA SER A 5 -1.24 -4.28 -10.94
C SER A 5 -1.22 -4.98 -12.31
N LEU A 6 -1.96 -4.45 -13.29
CA LEU A 6 -1.94 -4.95 -14.67
C LEU A 6 -0.59 -4.78 -15.35
N LEU A 7 0.09 -3.66 -15.11
CA LEU A 7 1.43 -3.43 -15.65
C LEU A 7 2.44 -4.41 -15.04
N ALA A 8 2.44 -4.57 -13.71
CA ALA A 8 3.35 -5.47 -13.02
C ALA A 8 3.19 -6.94 -13.48
N THR A 9 1.96 -7.44 -13.58
CA THR A 9 1.70 -8.82 -14.04
C THR A 9 2.04 -9.02 -15.51
N ARG A 10 1.77 -8.01 -16.35
CA ARG A 10 2.12 -8.04 -17.77
C ARG A 10 3.63 -8.09 -17.98
N GLU A 11 4.39 -7.27 -17.27
CA GLU A 11 5.86 -7.25 -17.34
C GLU A 11 6.48 -8.55 -16.82
N ALA A 12 5.88 -9.13 -15.79
CA ALA A 12 6.29 -10.42 -15.24
C ALA A 12 5.81 -11.63 -16.06
N HIS A 13 4.99 -11.44 -17.09
CA HIS A 13 4.34 -12.52 -17.85
C HIS A 13 3.50 -13.47 -16.98
N VAL A 14 2.90 -12.95 -15.89
CA VAL A 14 2.02 -13.69 -14.99
C VAL A 14 0.57 -13.33 -15.32
N GLU A 15 -0.19 -14.26 -15.88
CA GLU A 15 -1.59 -14.02 -16.23
C GLU A 15 -2.49 -13.98 -14.99
N LYS A 16 -2.20 -14.85 -14.02
CA LYS A 16 -2.97 -15.00 -12.80
C LYS A 16 -2.01 -15.19 -11.62
N PRO A 17 -1.94 -14.23 -10.69
CA PRO A 17 -1.18 -14.42 -9.45
C PRO A 17 -1.86 -15.44 -8.53
N ASP A 18 -1.07 -16.17 -7.73
CA ASP A 18 -1.57 -17.12 -6.75
C ASP A 18 -2.09 -16.41 -5.50
N ALA A 19 -1.50 -15.26 -5.18
CA ALA A 19 -1.87 -14.44 -4.04
C ALA A 19 -1.77 -12.96 -4.38
N ILE A 20 -2.59 -12.13 -3.68
CA ILE A 20 -2.59 -10.68 -3.82
C ILE A 20 -2.52 -10.06 -2.43
N ILE A 21 -1.49 -9.24 -2.19
CA ILE A 21 -1.27 -8.58 -0.91
C ILE A 21 -1.06 -7.09 -1.13
N VAL A 22 -1.82 -6.27 -0.42
CA VAL A 22 -1.78 -4.81 -0.58
C VAL A 22 -1.47 -4.14 0.75
N GLY A 23 -0.55 -3.20 0.72
CA GLY A 23 -0.31 -2.25 1.81
C GLY A 23 -0.93 -0.90 1.50
N THR A 24 -1.61 -0.31 2.47
CA THR A 24 -2.13 1.06 2.40
C THR A 24 -2.00 1.72 3.75
N ALA A 25 -1.70 3.02 3.80
CA ALA A 25 -1.55 3.70 5.08
C ALA A 25 -2.87 3.84 5.82
N PHE A 26 -3.96 4.15 5.10
CA PHE A 26 -5.26 4.49 5.67
C PHE A 26 -6.44 3.78 5.02
N GLY A 27 -6.23 2.99 3.97
CA GLY A 27 -7.28 2.30 3.22
C GLY A 27 -8.11 3.26 2.35
N CYS A 28 -9.38 2.90 2.15
CA CYS A 28 -10.32 3.66 1.32
C CYS A 28 -10.95 4.80 2.12
N LEU A 29 -10.21 5.86 2.40
CA LEU A 29 -10.67 6.97 3.26
C LEU A 29 -11.83 7.74 2.62
N GLU A 30 -11.81 8.01 1.32
CA GLU A 30 -12.88 8.74 0.65
C GLU A 30 -14.20 8.00 0.70
N ASP A 31 -14.19 6.70 0.38
CA ASP A 31 -15.36 5.85 0.46
C ASP A 31 -15.87 5.71 1.90
N THR A 32 -14.95 5.59 2.87
CA THR A 32 -15.29 5.54 4.30
C THR A 32 -15.94 6.85 4.75
N TYR A 33 -15.37 8.00 4.40
CA TYR A 33 -15.93 9.31 4.71
C TYR A 33 -17.31 9.49 4.08
N SER A 34 -17.45 9.16 2.81
CA SER A 34 -18.73 9.22 2.07
C SER A 34 -19.80 8.33 2.71
N PHE A 35 -19.42 7.08 3.06
CA PHE A 35 -20.33 6.15 3.72
C PHE A 35 -20.80 6.66 5.08
N LEU A 36 -19.86 7.07 5.95
CA LEU A 36 -20.19 7.61 7.28
C LEU A 36 -21.01 8.88 7.21
N SER A 37 -20.70 9.78 6.27
CA SER A 37 -21.47 11.02 6.09
C SER A 37 -22.94 10.73 5.72
N LYS A 38 -23.16 9.74 4.83
CA LYS A 38 -24.52 9.30 4.47
C LYS A 38 -25.23 8.64 5.64
N LEU A 39 -24.53 7.86 6.43
CA LEU A 39 -25.08 7.22 7.64
C LEU A 39 -25.61 8.26 8.63
N PHE A 40 -24.88 9.32 8.87
CA PHE A 40 -25.35 10.43 9.69
C PHE A 40 -26.50 11.22 9.05
N GLN A 41 -26.37 11.55 7.76
CA GLN A 41 -27.37 12.34 7.04
C GLN A 41 -28.74 11.66 6.97
N TYR A 42 -28.75 10.36 6.74
CA TYR A 42 -29.97 9.56 6.56
C TYR A 42 -30.41 8.83 7.84
N LYS A 43 -29.77 9.10 8.99
CA LYS A 43 -30.08 8.47 10.29
C LYS A 43 -30.18 6.95 10.20
N GLU A 44 -29.18 6.34 9.53
CA GLU A 44 -29.06 4.90 9.31
C GLU A 44 -30.12 4.30 8.37
N ASP A 45 -31.01 5.12 7.78
CA ASP A 45 -31.96 4.67 6.78
C ASP A 45 -31.36 4.65 5.37
N MET A 46 -31.84 3.76 4.50
CA MET A 46 -31.54 3.70 3.07
C MET A 46 -30.05 3.63 2.73
N LEU A 47 -29.26 2.95 3.56
CA LEU A 47 -27.84 2.74 3.31
C LEU A 47 -27.63 1.74 2.17
N SER A 48 -26.71 2.06 1.26
CA SER A 48 -26.32 1.18 0.18
C SER A 48 -25.35 0.10 0.65
N PRO A 49 -25.64 -1.20 0.50
CA PRO A 49 -24.66 -2.27 0.77
C PRO A 49 -23.35 -2.09 0.00
N THR A 50 -23.44 -1.60 -1.22
CA THR A 50 -22.26 -1.32 -2.07
C THR A 50 -21.35 -0.26 -1.43
N ALA A 51 -21.93 0.84 -0.91
CA ALA A 51 -21.16 1.88 -0.24
C ALA A 51 -20.43 1.36 1.01
N PHE A 52 -21.07 0.45 1.77
CA PHE A 52 -20.44 -0.23 2.89
C PHE A 52 -19.27 -1.10 2.44
N ILE A 53 -19.45 -1.92 1.42
CA ILE A 53 -18.37 -2.77 0.89
C ILE A 53 -17.18 -1.93 0.43
N HIS A 54 -17.41 -0.84 -0.29
CA HIS A 54 -16.34 0.03 -0.78
C HIS A 54 -15.59 0.76 0.34
N SER A 55 -16.22 0.97 1.49
CA SER A 55 -15.58 1.60 2.65
C SER A 55 -14.64 0.65 3.42
N THR A 56 -14.63 -0.64 3.10
CA THR A 56 -13.74 -1.60 3.78
C THR A 56 -12.34 -1.60 3.16
N HIS A 57 -11.30 -1.72 3.99
CA HIS A 57 -9.91 -1.61 3.55
C HIS A 57 -9.50 -2.70 2.55
N ASN A 58 -10.01 -3.91 2.70
CA ASN A 58 -9.68 -5.03 1.81
C ASN A 58 -10.34 -4.93 0.42
N THR A 59 -11.20 -3.95 0.18
CA THR A 59 -11.81 -3.72 -1.12
C THR A 59 -10.76 -3.54 -2.23
N ILE A 60 -9.64 -2.88 -1.92
CA ILE A 60 -8.56 -2.65 -2.88
C ILE A 60 -8.02 -3.99 -3.42
N ALA A 61 -7.56 -4.85 -2.52
CA ALA A 61 -7.03 -6.16 -2.90
C ALA A 61 -8.09 -7.06 -3.52
N SER A 62 -9.35 -6.99 -3.03
CA SER A 62 -10.47 -7.77 -3.55
C SER A 62 -10.85 -7.38 -4.98
N GLN A 63 -10.85 -6.09 -5.33
CA GLN A 63 -11.12 -5.63 -6.70
C GLN A 63 -10.04 -6.11 -7.68
N ILE A 64 -8.78 -6.10 -7.25
CA ILE A 64 -7.67 -6.65 -8.04
C ILE A 64 -7.83 -8.17 -8.19
N ALA A 65 -8.21 -8.88 -7.12
CA ALA A 65 -8.45 -10.32 -7.15
C ALA A 65 -9.59 -10.71 -8.12
N LEU A 66 -10.68 -9.96 -8.12
CA LEU A 66 -11.77 -10.15 -9.07
C LEU A 66 -11.31 -9.97 -10.52
N LEU A 67 -10.49 -8.96 -10.78
CA LEU A 67 -9.96 -8.69 -12.13
C LEU A 67 -9.11 -9.87 -12.64
N PHE A 68 -8.24 -10.42 -11.81
CA PHE A 68 -7.36 -11.55 -12.16
C PHE A 68 -8.00 -12.92 -11.94
N GLN A 69 -9.25 -12.98 -11.48
CA GLN A 69 -9.90 -14.23 -11.06
C GLN A 69 -9.02 -15.02 -10.06
N CYS A 70 -8.30 -14.30 -9.21
CA CYS A 70 -7.48 -14.87 -8.16
C CYS A 70 -8.38 -15.29 -6.99
N HIS A 71 -8.43 -16.58 -6.70
CA HIS A 71 -9.21 -17.17 -5.60
C HIS A 71 -8.32 -17.63 -4.45
N GLY A 72 -7.01 -17.37 -4.54
CA GLY A 72 -6.03 -17.68 -3.52
C GLY A 72 -5.99 -16.66 -2.40
N TYR A 73 -4.87 -16.61 -1.71
CA TYR A 73 -4.66 -15.71 -0.60
C TYR A 73 -4.84 -14.24 -0.99
N ASN A 74 -5.59 -13.50 -0.18
CA ASN A 74 -5.86 -12.08 -0.41
C ASN A 74 -5.87 -11.34 0.92
N SER A 75 -4.94 -10.40 1.09
CA SER A 75 -4.80 -9.64 2.32
C SER A 75 -4.53 -8.16 2.06
N THR A 76 -4.95 -7.32 3.01
CA THR A 76 -4.68 -5.89 2.99
C THR A 76 -4.14 -5.45 4.34
N TYR A 77 -2.93 -4.90 4.34
CA TYR A 77 -2.28 -4.34 5.53
C TYR A 77 -2.57 -2.86 5.63
N VAL A 78 -3.12 -2.45 6.77
CA VAL A 78 -3.40 -1.04 7.08
C VAL A 78 -2.64 -0.68 8.35
N HIS A 79 -1.37 -0.33 8.18
CA HIS A 79 -0.45 -0.08 9.29
C HIS A 79 0.37 1.21 9.07
N ARG A 80 -0.26 2.21 8.48
CA ARG A 80 0.37 3.51 8.17
C ARG A 80 1.67 3.32 7.38
N ALA A 81 2.78 3.89 7.88
CA ALA A 81 4.08 3.87 7.19
C ALA A 81 4.71 2.47 7.02
N LEU A 82 4.23 1.44 7.73
CA LEU A 82 4.78 0.08 7.67
C LEU A 82 3.90 -0.90 6.88
N SER A 83 2.89 -0.39 6.18
CA SER A 83 1.90 -1.22 5.50
C SER A 83 2.48 -2.02 4.34
N PHE A 84 3.32 -1.39 3.52
CA PHE A 84 3.95 -2.04 2.38
C PHE A 84 5.00 -3.07 2.83
N GLU A 85 5.83 -2.74 3.81
CA GLU A 85 6.83 -3.66 4.36
C GLU A 85 6.16 -4.89 5.00
N SER A 86 5.03 -4.70 5.68
CA SER A 86 4.23 -5.80 6.23
C SER A 86 3.65 -6.68 5.11
N ALA A 87 3.11 -6.07 4.06
CA ALA A 87 2.61 -6.79 2.89
C ALA A 87 3.71 -7.57 2.17
N LEU A 88 4.90 -6.98 2.04
CA LEU A 88 6.05 -7.63 1.43
C LEU A 88 6.56 -8.80 2.27
N THR A 89 6.62 -8.65 3.60
CA THR A 89 7.00 -9.73 4.51
C THR A 89 6.06 -10.92 4.39
N ASP A 90 4.75 -10.67 4.35
CA ASP A 90 3.73 -11.71 4.18
C ASP A 90 3.87 -12.42 2.81
N ALA A 91 4.15 -11.66 1.74
CA ALA A 91 4.43 -12.23 0.43
C ALA A 91 5.63 -13.18 0.44
N LEU A 92 6.72 -12.78 1.11
CA LEU A 92 7.92 -13.61 1.23
C LEU A 92 7.65 -14.89 2.03
N LEU A 93 6.85 -14.81 3.10
CA LEU A 93 6.46 -15.98 3.88
C LEU A 93 5.65 -16.98 3.04
N LEU A 94 4.67 -16.52 2.25
CA LEU A 94 3.89 -17.40 1.37
C LEU A 94 4.78 -18.13 0.34
N LEU A 95 5.79 -17.44 -0.20
CA LEU A 95 6.73 -18.00 -1.14
C LEU A 95 7.68 -19.01 -0.47
N GLU A 96 8.18 -18.72 0.73
CA GLU A 96 9.04 -19.59 1.52
C GLU A 96 8.32 -20.86 1.96
N GLU A 97 7.07 -20.74 2.39
CA GLU A 97 6.19 -21.86 2.76
C GLU A 97 5.71 -22.67 1.53
N GLN A 98 6.04 -22.25 0.32
CA GLN A 98 5.56 -22.84 -0.93
C GLN A 98 4.02 -22.85 -1.06
N SER A 99 3.36 -21.91 -0.39
CA SER A 99 1.90 -21.72 -0.46
C SER A 99 1.48 -20.93 -1.70
N ALA A 100 2.43 -20.27 -2.36
CA ALA A 100 2.28 -19.57 -3.63
C ALA A 100 3.59 -19.64 -4.43
N GLU A 101 3.49 -19.58 -5.75
CA GLU A 101 4.65 -19.45 -6.65
C GLU A 101 4.86 -18.01 -7.11
N ASN A 102 3.76 -17.29 -7.32
CA ASN A 102 3.74 -15.90 -7.76
C ASN A 102 2.78 -15.07 -6.91
N VAL A 103 3.30 -14.07 -6.23
CA VAL A 103 2.53 -13.15 -5.39
C VAL A 103 2.55 -11.77 -6.00
N LEU A 104 1.37 -11.19 -6.19
CA LEU A 104 1.24 -9.78 -6.56
C LEU A 104 1.18 -8.96 -5.27
N VAL A 105 2.22 -8.21 -4.99
CA VAL A 105 2.31 -7.34 -3.80
C VAL A 105 2.42 -5.89 -4.21
N GLY A 106 1.74 -4.99 -3.52
CA GLY A 106 1.83 -3.57 -3.85
C GLY A 106 1.39 -2.64 -2.73
N GLY A 107 1.72 -1.38 -2.91
CA GLY A 107 1.28 -0.28 -2.07
C GLY A 107 0.38 0.67 -2.86
N ILE A 108 -0.64 1.18 -2.19
CA ILE A 108 -1.55 2.18 -2.77
C ILE A 108 -2.07 3.10 -1.68
N ASP A 109 -1.95 4.40 -1.95
CA ASP A 109 -2.52 5.45 -1.11
C ASP A 109 -3.11 6.56 -1.97
N GLU A 110 -4.15 7.21 -1.44
CA GLU A 110 -4.83 8.34 -2.03
C GLU A 110 -4.79 9.56 -1.08
N ILE A 111 -4.81 10.75 -1.64
CA ILE A 111 -5.01 11.99 -0.89
C ILE A 111 -6.48 12.35 -0.95
N THR A 112 -7.14 12.38 0.21
CA THR A 112 -8.51 12.86 0.35
C THR A 112 -8.52 14.25 1.00
N ASP A 113 -9.50 15.09 0.68
CA ASP A 113 -9.61 16.44 1.27
C ASP A 113 -9.71 16.39 2.81
N ALA A 114 -10.50 15.44 3.32
CA ALA A 114 -10.65 15.24 4.76
C ALA A 114 -9.34 14.75 5.40
N GLY A 115 -8.69 13.76 4.81
CA GLY A 115 -7.42 13.20 5.28
C GLY A 115 -6.32 14.26 5.27
N PHE A 116 -6.20 15.00 4.16
CA PHE A 116 -5.23 16.09 4.03
C PHE A 116 -5.44 17.15 5.12
N THR A 117 -6.68 17.62 5.30
CA THR A 117 -7.00 18.65 6.29
C THR A 117 -6.65 18.21 7.71
N ILE A 118 -6.92 16.95 8.07
CA ILE A 118 -6.60 16.42 9.40
C ILE A 118 -5.08 16.37 9.61
N MET A 119 -4.33 15.79 8.65
CA MET A 119 -2.89 15.64 8.75
C MET A 119 -2.16 17.00 8.75
N ASP A 120 -2.63 17.93 7.94
CA ASP A 120 -2.09 19.30 7.90
C ASP A 120 -2.29 20.02 9.26
N ARG A 121 -3.49 19.95 9.83
CA ARG A 121 -3.77 20.52 11.16
C ARG A 121 -2.97 19.86 12.29
N MET A 122 -2.60 18.60 12.14
CA MET A 122 -1.72 17.91 13.07
C MET A 122 -0.25 18.27 12.89
N GLY A 123 0.11 19.07 11.89
CA GLY A 123 1.47 19.50 11.60
C GLY A 123 2.36 18.42 10.98
N PHE A 124 1.77 17.42 10.34
CA PHE A 124 2.53 16.38 9.62
C PHE A 124 3.06 16.88 8.27
N TYR A 125 2.38 17.84 7.65
CA TYR A 125 2.80 18.38 6.37
C TYR A 125 3.60 19.66 6.54
N LYS A 126 4.52 19.88 5.62
CA LYS A 126 5.27 21.13 5.51
C LYS A 126 4.48 22.14 4.68
N ASP A 127 4.76 23.42 4.89
CA ASP A 127 4.23 24.47 4.01
C ASP A 127 4.78 24.27 2.60
N THR A 128 3.89 24.00 1.67
CA THR A 128 4.23 23.73 0.26
C THR A 128 4.08 24.96 -0.63
N SER A 129 3.73 26.13 -0.08
CA SER A 129 3.49 27.35 -0.86
C SER A 129 4.68 27.80 -1.71
N SER A 130 5.89 27.44 -1.30
CA SER A 130 7.16 27.75 -1.99
C SER A 130 7.86 26.53 -2.57
N LEU A 131 7.31 25.31 -2.43
CA LEU A 131 7.94 24.08 -2.91
C LEU A 131 7.73 23.90 -4.41
N GLN A 132 8.80 23.46 -5.06
CA GLN A 132 8.80 23.00 -6.44
C GLN A 132 9.35 21.58 -6.48
N ASN A 133 8.99 20.80 -7.50
CA ASN A 133 9.38 19.40 -7.59
C ASN A 133 10.90 19.19 -7.65
N ASP A 134 11.65 20.15 -8.20
CA ASP A 134 13.10 20.11 -8.32
C ASP A 134 13.84 20.31 -7.01
N ILE A 135 13.21 20.98 -6.02
CA ILE A 135 13.82 21.22 -4.70
C ILE A 135 13.33 20.27 -3.62
N LEU A 136 12.45 19.32 -3.94
CA LEU A 136 11.83 18.43 -2.97
C LEU A 136 12.82 17.71 -2.05
N TYR A 137 13.93 17.24 -2.60
CA TYR A 137 14.97 16.53 -1.84
C TYR A 137 15.97 17.45 -1.13
N SER A 138 16.10 18.70 -1.55
CA SER A 138 16.99 19.68 -0.94
C SER A 138 16.34 20.46 0.20
N GLU A 139 15.01 20.49 0.23
CA GLU A 139 14.23 21.19 1.25
C GLU A 139 14.28 20.46 2.60
N LYS A 140 14.81 21.14 3.62
CA LYS A 140 15.05 20.58 4.97
C LYS A 140 14.02 21.02 6.01
N SER A 141 12.96 21.72 5.62
CA SER A 141 11.89 22.10 6.55
C SER A 141 11.22 20.86 7.14
N LYS A 142 10.67 21.02 8.34
CA LYS A 142 9.98 19.97 9.07
C LYS A 142 8.68 19.57 8.36
N GLY A 143 8.31 18.29 8.42
CA GLY A 143 7.09 17.76 7.83
C GLY A 143 7.33 17.02 6.51
N ALA A 144 6.32 16.30 6.07
CA ALA A 144 6.28 15.59 4.80
C ALA A 144 5.54 16.41 3.72
N VAL A 145 5.73 16.06 2.47
CA VAL A 145 4.84 16.48 1.38
C VAL A 145 3.83 15.38 1.17
N ALA A 146 2.55 15.74 1.10
CA ALA A 146 1.50 14.79 0.80
C ALA A 146 1.70 14.21 -0.59
N GLY A 147 1.51 12.91 -0.75
CA GLY A 147 1.63 12.21 -2.02
C GLY A 147 0.59 11.10 -2.14
N GLU A 148 0.19 10.81 -3.35
CA GLU A 148 -0.66 9.68 -3.69
C GLU A 148 -0.03 8.85 -4.80
N GLY A 149 -0.35 7.57 -4.85
CA GLY A 149 0.20 6.70 -5.87
C GLY A 149 -0.10 5.23 -5.64
N ALA A 150 0.31 4.44 -6.62
CA ALA A 150 0.24 2.98 -6.53
C ALA A 150 1.44 2.36 -7.23
N ALA A 151 2.08 1.42 -6.56
CA ALA A 151 3.15 0.60 -7.11
C ALA A 151 2.89 -0.87 -6.78
N PHE A 152 3.04 -1.73 -7.79
CA PHE A 152 2.86 -3.17 -7.65
C PHE A 152 4.05 -3.93 -8.22
N PHE A 153 4.33 -5.06 -7.61
CA PHE A 153 5.42 -5.97 -7.98
C PHE A 153 4.88 -7.39 -8.06
N SER A 154 5.29 -8.12 -9.09
CA SER A 154 5.13 -9.56 -9.14
C SER A 154 6.38 -10.21 -8.55
N VAL A 155 6.23 -10.92 -7.45
CA VAL A 155 7.32 -11.57 -6.71
C VAL A 155 7.17 -13.08 -6.85
N SER A 156 8.27 -13.78 -7.13
CA SER A 156 8.29 -15.23 -7.28
C SER A 156 9.39 -15.88 -6.45
N SER A 157 9.18 -17.14 -6.07
CA SER A 157 10.15 -17.94 -5.29
C SER A 157 11.42 -18.29 -6.06
N SER A 158 11.39 -18.17 -7.39
CA SER A 158 12.51 -18.49 -8.25
C SER A 158 12.78 -17.38 -9.26
N LYS A 159 14.06 -17.26 -9.65
CA LYS A 159 14.45 -16.32 -10.69
C LYS A 159 13.85 -16.74 -12.04
N ILE A 160 13.09 -15.85 -12.64
CA ILE A 160 12.53 -16.01 -13.98
C ILE A 160 13.23 -15.10 -15.00
N PRO A 161 13.16 -15.37 -16.32
CA PRO A 161 13.65 -14.45 -17.32
C PRO A 161 12.98 -13.08 -17.17
N GLY A 162 13.77 -12.01 -17.09
CA GLY A 162 13.26 -10.65 -16.89
C GLY A 162 13.18 -10.21 -15.43
N SER A 163 13.55 -11.05 -14.46
CA SER A 163 13.67 -10.61 -13.06
C SER A 163 14.61 -9.40 -12.94
N MET A 164 14.09 -8.31 -12.37
CA MET A 164 14.82 -7.06 -12.25
C MET A 164 15.73 -7.01 -11.02
N ALA A 165 15.33 -7.68 -9.94
CA ALA A 165 16.05 -7.69 -8.67
C ALA A 165 15.73 -8.95 -7.87
N GLU A 166 16.51 -9.18 -6.84
CA GLU A 166 16.27 -10.18 -5.78
C GLU A 166 16.01 -9.44 -4.47
N ILE A 167 15.01 -9.90 -3.72
CA ILE A 167 14.74 -9.39 -2.37
C ILE A 167 15.55 -10.25 -1.41
N ALA A 168 16.67 -9.74 -0.94
CA ALA A 168 17.58 -10.45 -0.03
C ALA A 168 17.03 -10.53 1.41
N GLY A 169 16.16 -9.59 1.80
CA GLY A 169 15.54 -9.57 3.11
C GLY A 169 14.69 -8.32 3.34
N VAL A 170 13.87 -8.36 4.37
CA VAL A 170 13.05 -7.24 4.83
C VAL A 170 13.24 -7.09 6.33
N GLU A 171 13.56 -5.89 6.79
CA GLU A 171 13.64 -5.57 8.20
C GLU A 171 12.65 -4.46 8.54
N ILE A 172 11.76 -4.71 9.50
CA ILE A 172 10.78 -3.74 9.96
C ILE A 172 11.22 -3.22 11.33
N MET A 173 11.40 -1.90 11.41
CA MET A 173 11.81 -1.22 12.64
C MET A 173 10.76 -0.18 13.02
N SER A 174 10.25 -0.25 14.24
CA SER A 174 9.36 0.75 14.82
C SER A 174 9.91 1.24 16.15
N PHE A 175 9.79 2.55 16.40
CA PHE A 175 10.26 3.20 17.64
C PHE A 175 11.75 3.03 17.94
N THR A 176 12.56 2.84 16.89
CA THR A 176 14.00 2.64 16.98
C THR A 176 14.71 3.98 16.95
N ASP A 177 15.75 4.14 17.78
CA ASP A 177 16.60 5.32 17.67
C ASP A 177 17.49 5.26 16.42
N LYS A 178 18.08 6.42 16.06
CA LYS A 178 18.88 6.52 14.83
C LYS A 178 20.12 5.62 14.85
N ALA A 179 20.74 5.43 16.02
CA ALA A 179 21.97 4.64 16.12
C ALA A 179 21.65 3.15 15.94
N GLU A 180 20.58 2.65 16.56
CA GLU A 180 20.10 1.29 16.38
C GLU A 180 19.67 1.03 14.94
N ALA A 181 18.95 1.96 14.31
CA ALA A 181 18.54 1.83 12.91
C ALA A 181 19.76 1.70 11.97
N VAL A 182 20.78 2.52 12.16
CA VAL A 182 22.02 2.44 11.37
C VAL A 182 22.74 1.10 11.56
N GLU A 183 22.77 0.59 12.79
CA GLU A 183 23.44 -0.70 13.08
C GLU A 183 22.69 -1.86 12.43
N ARG A 184 21.35 -1.89 12.49
CA ARG A 184 20.55 -2.92 11.84
C ARG A 184 20.69 -2.89 10.31
N VAL A 185 20.70 -1.71 9.70
CA VAL A 185 20.97 -1.58 8.26
C VAL A 185 22.34 -2.14 7.88
N ARG A 186 23.38 -1.92 8.71
CA ARG A 186 24.70 -2.51 8.47
C ARG A 186 24.75 -4.03 8.56
N GLN A 187 23.87 -4.62 9.37
CA GLN A 187 23.76 -6.08 9.50
C GLN A 187 23.04 -6.73 8.32
N LEU A 188 22.24 -5.97 7.58
CA LEU A 188 21.56 -6.43 6.36
C LEU A 188 22.44 -6.37 5.11
N LEU A 189 23.50 -5.55 5.13
CA LEU A 189 24.45 -5.37 4.02
C LEU A 189 25.66 -6.31 4.13
#